data_d90dd46a6d90255d73b489f06ecd7c44
#
_entry.id   d90dd46a6d90255d73b489f06ecd7c44
#
_cell.length_a   1.000
_cell.length_b   1.000
_cell.length_c   1.000
_cell.angle_alpha   90.00
_cell.angle_beta   90.00
_cell.angle_gamma   90.00
#
_symmetry.space_group_name_H-M   'P 1'
#
loop_
_entity.id
_entity.type
_entity.pdbx_description
1 polymer ?
#
loop_
_entity_poly.entity_id
_entity_poly.type
_entity_poly.pdbx_seq_one_letter_code
_entity_poly.pdbx_strand_id
1 'polypeptide(L)' 'MISNLAYVHPDAKIGKNVTIEPFAYIEGDVVIGDDCWIGPHAIIYNGARLGKGNKVH' A
#
# COMPACT_ATOMS: atom_id res chain seq x y z
N MET A 1 -0.69 -5.61 -8.37
CA MET A 1 -2.09 -6.05 -8.19
C MET A 1 -2.61 -5.62 -6.82
N ILE A 2 -3.76 -5.03 -6.77
CA ILE A 2 -4.37 -4.61 -5.51
C ILE A 2 -5.56 -5.51 -5.25
N SER A 3 -5.53 -6.24 -4.13
CA SER A 3 -6.64 -7.12 -3.77
C SER A 3 -7.92 -6.31 -3.53
N ASN A 4 -9.06 -6.82 -4.02
CA ASN A 4 -10.34 -6.18 -3.74
C ASN A 4 -10.79 -6.37 -2.29
N LEU A 5 -10.07 -7.17 -1.52
CA LEU A 5 -10.29 -7.35 -0.08
C LEU A 5 -9.42 -6.43 0.77
N ALA A 6 -8.57 -5.62 0.14
CA ALA A 6 -7.80 -4.62 0.86
C ALA A 6 -8.56 -3.30 0.90
N TYR A 7 -8.36 -2.52 1.96
CA TYR A 7 -8.85 -1.16 1.98
C TYR A 7 -7.72 -0.20 1.58
N VAL A 8 -7.94 0.57 0.54
CA VAL A 8 -7.00 1.61 0.13
C VAL A 8 -7.77 2.93 0.07
N HIS A 9 -7.39 3.88 0.89
CA HIS A 9 -8.05 5.18 0.92
C HIS A 9 -7.93 5.85 -0.46
N PRO A 10 -8.97 6.50 -0.97
CA PRO A 10 -8.91 7.09 -2.31
C PRO A 10 -7.83 8.16 -2.49
N ASP A 11 -7.38 8.79 -1.41
CA ASP A 11 -6.33 9.81 -1.50
C ASP A 11 -4.92 9.22 -1.49
N ALA A 12 -4.76 7.94 -1.21
CA ALA A 12 -3.45 7.31 -1.21
C ALA A 12 -2.86 7.30 -2.62
N LYS A 13 -1.57 7.58 -2.72
CA LYS A 13 -0.86 7.59 -4.00
C LYS A 13 -0.07 6.31 -4.14
N ILE A 14 -0.48 5.48 -5.08
CA ILE A 14 0.10 4.15 -5.29
C ILE A 14 0.84 4.15 -6.63
N GLY A 15 2.09 3.77 -6.60
CA GLY A 15 2.91 3.68 -7.81
C GLY A 15 2.58 2.49 -8.69
N LYS A 16 3.46 2.23 -9.66
CA LYS A 16 3.28 1.15 -10.63
C LYS A 16 3.72 -0.18 -10.04
N ASN A 17 3.06 -1.26 -10.47
CA ASN A 17 3.44 -2.63 -10.11
C ASN A 17 3.42 -2.86 -8.61
N VAL A 18 2.57 -2.16 -7.89
CA VAL A 18 2.41 -2.37 -6.45
C VAL A 18 1.46 -3.54 -6.24
N THR A 19 1.84 -4.44 -5.35
CA THR A 19 0.98 -5.53 -4.92
C THR A 19 0.49 -5.25 -3.51
N ILE A 20 -0.82 -5.26 -3.32
CA ILE A 20 -1.44 -5.09 -2.00
C ILE A 20 -2.28 -6.32 -1.74
N GLU A 21 -1.88 -7.08 -0.73
CA GLU A 21 -2.51 -8.35 -0.40
C GLU A 21 -3.83 -8.15 0.35
N PRO A 22 -4.65 -9.21 0.47
CA PRO A 22 -5.95 -9.09 1.16
C PRO A 22 -5.81 -8.58 2.59
N PHE A 23 -6.79 -7.78 3.00
CA PHE A 23 -6.93 -7.26 4.37
C PHE A 23 -5.87 -6.25 4.78
N ALA A 24 -5.07 -5.76 3.84
CA ALA A 24 -4.23 -4.61 4.11
C ALA A 24 -5.10 -3.35 4.27
N TYR A 25 -4.63 -2.42 5.09
CA TYR A 25 -5.35 -1.17 5.34
C TYR A 25 -4.41 0.00 5.08
N ILE A 26 -4.75 0.85 4.11
CA ILE A 26 -3.88 1.94 3.69
C ILE A 26 -4.62 3.27 3.85
N GLU A 27 -4.07 4.15 4.69
CA GLU A 27 -4.68 5.44 4.97
C GLU A 27 -4.41 6.45 3.86
N GLY A 28 -5.05 7.63 3.97
CA GLY A 28 -5.11 8.57 2.84
C GLY A 28 -3.83 9.35 2.59
N ASP A 29 -3.13 9.76 3.64
CA ASP A 29 -1.89 10.51 3.48
C ASP A 29 -0.71 9.55 3.38
N VAL A 30 -0.74 8.70 2.34
CA VAL A 30 0.25 7.66 2.13
C VAL A 30 0.73 7.74 0.68
N VAL A 31 2.03 7.60 0.50
CA VAL A 31 2.64 7.46 -0.83
C VAL A 31 3.41 6.15 -0.86
N ILE A 32 3.09 5.31 -1.82
CA ILE A 32 3.76 4.02 -2.02
C ILE A 32 4.44 4.05 -3.38
N GLY A 33 5.76 3.91 -3.37
CA GLY A 33 6.55 3.93 -4.60
C GLY A 33 6.34 2.68 -5.45
N ASP A 34 6.96 2.69 -6.62
CA ASP A 34 6.81 1.59 -7.59
C ASP A 34 7.38 0.28 -7.04
N ASP A 35 6.82 -0.83 -7.49
CA ASP A 35 7.33 -2.18 -7.23
C ASP A 35 7.29 -2.57 -5.75
N CYS A 36 6.47 -1.92 -4.95
CA CYS A 36 6.31 -2.28 -3.55
C CYS A 36 5.38 -3.48 -3.38
N TRP A 37 5.58 -4.20 -2.27
CA TRP A 37 4.69 -5.30 -1.89
C TRP A 37 4.19 -5.06 -0.47
N ILE A 38 2.87 -5.01 -0.32
CA ILE A 38 2.22 -4.80 0.97
C ILE A 38 1.52 -6.09 1.35
N GLY A 39 1.98 -6.70 2.43
CA GLY A 39 1.50 -8.02 2.86
C GLY A 39 0.10 -8.00 3.43
N PRO A 40 -0.48 -9.19 3.65
CA PRO A 40 -1.82 -9.29 4.22
C PRO A 40 -1.84 -8.73 5.64
N HIS A 41 -2.94 -8.07 5.97
CA HIS A 41 -3.17 -7.44 7.28
C HIS A 41 -2.20 -6.31 7.63
N ALA A 42 -1.35 -5.88 6.71
CA ALA A 42 -0.47 -4.74 6.95
C ALA A 42 -1.28 -3.46 7.08
N ILE A 43 -0.85 -2.57 7.96
CA ILE A 43 -1.49 -1.27 8.14
C ILE A 43 -0.48 -0.19 7.80
N ILE A 44 -0.82 0.67 6.85
CA ILE A 44 0.03 1.79 6.45
C ILE A 44 -0.65 3.06 6.93
N TYR A 45 -0.04 3.72 7.90
CA TYR A 45 -0.64 4.88 8.57
C TYR A 45 -0.38 6.17 7.80
N ASN A 46 -1.22 7.17 8.06
CA ASN A 46 -1.04 8.50 7.51
C ASN A 46 0.37 9.01 7.78
N GLY A 47 0.95 9.64 6.77
CA GLY A 47 2.31 10.16 6.82
C GLY A 47 3.36 9.22 6.27
N ALA A 48 3.00 7.97 5.97
CA ALA A 48 3.98 7.01 5.45
C ALA A 48 4.39 7.37 4.02
N ARG A 49 5.67 7.23 3.75
CA ARG A 49 6.26 7.45 2.43
C ARG A 49 7.18 6.28 2.12
N LEU A 50 6.70 5.36 1.32
CA LEU A 50 7.46 4.17 0.95
C LEU A 50 8.17 4.41 -0.37
N GLY A 51 9.46 4.23 -0.37
CA GLY A 51 10.24 4.31 -1.58
C GLY A 51 10.02 3.09 -2.47
N LYS A 52 10.72 3.07 -3.60
CA LYS A 52 10.61 2.02 -4.58
C LYS A 52 11.07 0.67 -4.02
N GLY A 53 10.37 -0.40 -4.36
CA GLY A 53 10.81 -1.75 -4.07
C GLY A 53 10.70 -2.20 -2.62
N ASN A 54 9.99 -1.48 -1.78
CA ASN A 54 9.84 -1.87 -0.38
C ASN A 54 8.85 -3.01 -0.20
N LYS A 55 9.09 -3.81 0.82
CA LYS A 55 8.18 -4.88 1.24
C LYS A 55 7.75 -4.64 2.66
N VAL A 56 6.44 -4.65 2.89
CA VAL A 56 5.86 -4.45 4.22
C VAL A 56 5.09 -5.71 4.59
N HIS A 57 5.45 -6.27 5.73
CA HIS A 57 4.85 -7.53 6.20
C HIS A 57 3.81 -7.33 7.30
#